data_e497372d709a489b51cc35e7d9c3370d
#
_entry.id   e497372d709a489b51cc35e7d9c3370d
#
_cell.length_a   1.000
_cell.length_b   1.000
_cell.length_c   1.000
_cell.angle_alpha   90.00
_cell.angle_beta   90.00
_cell.angle_gamma   90.00
#
_symmetry.space_group_name_H-M   'P 1'
#
loop_
_entity.id
_entity.type
_entity.pdbx_description
1 polymer ?
#
loop_
_entity_poly.entity_id
_entity_poly.type
_entity_poly.pdbx_seq_one_letter_code
_entity_poly.pdbx_strand_id
1 'polypeptide(L)'
;MWIQFGKKNNILKHNHISMQKKILITLVIVAAIAIPVGIYTISPLFISATVNESLPAATTVPGQKPLSGIFMSVGDGFHHVAGNVKVVSLTDGSKILRLENFKSTNGPNVHVYLSTDKRPTDYVDLGKLKANNGDQNYIIPSGTDVTKHNIVLIWCKDFSVLFGSAVLI
;
A
#
# COMPACT_ATOMS: atom_id res chain seq x y z
N MET A 1 -4.46 -70.80 19.19
CA MET A 1 -4.02 -69.56 19.80
C MET A 1 -3.31 -68.63 18.79
N TRP A 2 -3.79 -68.55 17.54
CA TRP A 2 -3.15 -67.77 16.45
C TRP A 2 -4.06 -66.73 15.75
N ILE A 3 -5.32 -66.62 16.14
CA ILE A 3 -6.31 -65.79 15.43
C ILE A 3 -6.39 -64.32 16.01
N GLN A 4 -5.86 -64.09 17.19
CA GLN A 4 -5.93 -62.77 17.84
C GLN A 4 -4.89 -61.75 17.34
N PHE A 5 -3.75 -62.19 16.82
CA PHE A 5 -2.65 -61.29 16.41
C PHE A 5 -2.94 -60.55 15.09
N GLY A 6 -3.67 -61.18 14.14
CA GLY A 6 -3.94 -60.57 12.85
C GLY A 6 -4.95 -59.42 12.92
N LYS A 7 -5.90 -59.47 13.84
CA LYS A 7 -6.97 -58.47 13.95
C LYS A 7 -6.46 -57.14 14.56
N LYS A 8 -5.50 -57.20 15.47
CA LYS A 8 -4.90 -56.04 16.13
C LYS A 8 -4.03 -55.24 15.18
N ASN A 9 -3.27 -55.91 14.32
CA ASN A 9 -2.41 -55.27 13.33
C ASN A 9 -3.19 -54.55 12.23
N ASN A 10 -4.34 -55.05 11.81
CA ASN A 10 -5.21 -54.44 10.81
C ASN A 10 -5.89 -53.16 11.36
N ILE A 11 -6.30 -53.13 12.62
CA ILE A 11 -6.90 -51.94 13.27
C ILE A 11 -5.88 -50.85 13.40
N LEU A 12 -4.64 -51.14 13.80
CA LEU A 12 -3.56 -50.15 13.92
C LEU A 12 -3.19 -49.58 12.55
N LYS A 13 -3.11 -50.42 11.52
CA LYS A 13 -2.80 -49.96 10.15
C LYS A 13 -3.91 -49.05 9.56
N HIS A 14 -5.19 -49.36 9.83
CA HIS A 14 -6.32 -48.57 9.37
C HIS A 14 -6.38 -47.22 10.05
N ASN A 15 -6.10 -47.13 11.36
CA ASN A 15 -6.05 -45.90 12.12
C ASN A 15 -4.90 -44.99 11.67
N HIS A 16 -3.75 -45.57 11.34
CA HIS A 16 -2.58 -44.82 10.83
C HIS A 16 -2.86 -44.19 9.45
N ILE A 17 -3.51 -44.94 8.55
CA ILE A 17 -3.90 -44.43 7.21
C ILE A 17 -4.97 -43.33 7.35
N SER A 18 -5.91 -43.47 8.29
CA SER A 18 -6.93 -42.45 8.57
C SER A 18 -6.32 -41.16 9.11
N MET A 19 -5.32 -41.23 10.01
CA MET A 19 -4.60 -40.08 10.56
C MET A 19 -3.79 -39.39 9.50
N GLN A 20 -3.08 -40.09 8.64
CA GLN A 20 -2.33 -39.54 7.52
C GLN A 20 -3.24 -38.78 6.53
N LYS A 21 -4.41 -39.31 6.20
CA LYS A 21 -5.40 -38.64 5.34
C LYS A 21 -5.90 -37.33 5.97
N LYS A 22 -6.18 -37.31 7.28
CA LYS A 22 -6.59 -36.10 7.99
C LYS A 22 -5.51 -35.05 7.96
N ILE A 23 -4.25 -35.42 8.22
CA ILE A 23 -3.09 -34.51 8.14
C ILE A 23 -2.94 -33.94 6.73
N LEU A 24 -3.05 -34.79 5.70
CA LEU A 24 -2.96 -34.35 4.31
C LEU A 24 -4.06 -33.35 3.95
N ILE A 25 -5.30 -33.61 4.34
CA ILE A 25 -6.43 -32.70 4.12
C ILE A 25 -6.18 -31.36 4.81
N THR A 26 -5.72 -31.38 6.07
CA THR A 26 -5.39 -30.14 6.80
C THR A 26 -4.31 -29.34 6.10
N LEU A 27 -3.24 -29.99 5.64
CA LEU A 27 -2.16 -29.32 4.90
C LEU A 27 -2.65 -28.70 3.59
N VAL A 28 -3.53 -29.39 2.86
CA VAL A 28 -4.12 -28.84 1.63
C VAL A 28 -4.98 -27.62 1.92
N ILE A 29 -5.79 -27.65 2.97
CA ILE A 29 -6.62 -26.52 3.37
C ILE A 29 -5.75 -25.32 3.78
N VAL A 30 -4.71 -25.55 4.59
CA VAL A 30 -3.77 -24.49 5.00
C VAL A 30 -3.06 -23.91 3.78
N ALA A 31 -2.58 -24.74 2.86
CA ALA A 31 -1.93 -24.28 1.63
C ALA A 31 -2.88 -23.48 0.73
N ALA A 32 -4.14 -23.92 0.62
CA ALA A 32 -5.16 -23.21 -0.17
C ALA A 32 -5.46 -21.80 0.34
N ILE A 33 -5.22 -21.52 1.61
CA ILE A 33 -5.37 -20.18 2.21
C ILE A 33 -4.04 -19.42 2.15
N ALA A 34 -2.94 -20.06 2.55
CA ALA A 34 -1.65 -19.41 2.67
C ALA A 34 -1.05 -18.98 1.32
N ILE A 35 -1.25 -19.75 0.26
CA ILE A 35 -0.72 -19.43 -1.07
C ILE A 35 -1.34 -18.16 -1.65
N PRO A 36 -2.67 -17.99 -1.72
CA PRO A 36 -3.26 -16.74 -2.23
C PRO A 36 -2.90 -15.53 -1.39
N VAL A 37 -2.87 -15.67 -0.07
CA VAL A 37 -2.43 -14.57 0.83
C VAL A 37 -0.96 -14.22 0.58
N GLY A 38 -0.09 -15.21 0.44
CA GLY A 38 1.32 -15.01 0.11
C GLY A 38 1.49 -14.31 -1.26
N ILE A 39 0.78 -14.74 -2.29
CA ILE A 39 0.81 -14.10 -3.60
C ILE A 39 0.32 -12.65 -3.51
N TYR A 40 -0.78 -12.39 -2.83
CA TYR A 40 -1.32 -11.03 -2.66
C TYR A 40 -0.34 -10.09 -1.96
N THR A 41 0.33 -10.56 -0.92
CA THR A 41 1.25 -9.73 -0.13
C THR A 41 2.63 -9.56 -0.77
N ILE A 42 3.11 -10.56 -1.49
CA ILE A 42 4.46 -10.58 -2.04
C ILE A 42 4.50 -10.07 -3.49
N SER A 43 3.48 -10.34 -4.31
CA SER A 43 3.48 -9.95 -5.72
C SER A 43 3.68 -8.43 -5.96
N PRO A 44 3.12 -7.51 -5.17
CA PRO A 44 3.35 -6.08 -5.36
C PRO A 44 4.82 -5.68 -5.23
N LEU A 45 5.62 -6.41 -4.44
CA LEU A 45 7.05 -6.13 -4.27
C LEU A 45 7.86 -6.29 -5.56
N PHE A 46 7.36 -7.09 -6.50
CA PHE A 46 8.03 -7.39 -7.77
C PHE A 46 7.46 -6.62 -8.96
N ILE A 47 6.39 -5.87 -8.76
CA ILE A 47 5.74 -5.10 -9.84
C ILE A 47 6.20 -3.65 -9.72
N SER A 48 7.07 -3.22 -10.65
CA SER A 48 7.42 -1.81 -10.78
C SER A 48 6.56 -1.17 -11.86
N ALA A 49 5.82 -0.14 -11.49
CA ALA A 49 5.00 0.64 -12.40
C ALA A 49 5.52 2.08 -12.45
N THR A 50 5.54 2.68 -13.63
CA THR A 50 5.93 4.08 -13.83
C THR A 50 4.79 4.81 -14.53
N VAL A 51 4.42 5.96 -13.98
CA VAL A 51 3.44 6.87 -14.57
C VAL A 51 4.05 8.26 -14.63
N ASN A 52 3.97 8.90 -15.81
CA ASN A 52 4.43 10.28 -16.00
C ASN A 52 3.25 11.11 -16.53
N GLU A 53 2.42 11.58 -15.62
CA GLU A 53 1.30 12.46 -15.98
C GLU A 53 1.81 13.88 -16.23
N SER A 54 1.33 14.50 -17.29
CA SER A 54 1.55 15.92 -17.54
C SER A 54 0.78 16.76 -16.52
N LEU A 55 1.26 17.98 -16.24
CA LEU A 55 0.42 18.97 -15.57
C LEU A 55 -0.80 19.27 -16.45
N PRO A 56 -2.01 19.36 -15.89
CA PRO A 56 -3.16 19.85 -16.64
C PRO A 56 -2.85 21.18 -17.28
N ALA A 57 -3.30 21.39 -18.52
CA ALA A 57 -3.07 22.61 -19.28
C ALA A 57 -3.73 23.86 -18.67
N ALA A 58 -4.65 23.68 -17.73
CA ALA A 58 -5.22 24.74 -16.90
C ALA A 58 -4.14 25.24 -15.90
N THR A 59 -3.38 26.17 -16.34
CA THR A 59 -2.16 26.70 -15.77
C THR A 59 -2.35 27.28 -14.37
N THR A 60 -1.35 27.10 -13.52
CA THR A 60 -1.13 27.75 -12.23
C THR A 60 -1.52 29.22 -12.25
N VAL A 61 -2.27 29.63 -11.23
CA VAL A 61 -2.58 31.05 -11.00
C VAL A 61 -1.26 31.82 -10.84
N PRO A 62 -0.95 32.77 -11.73
CA PRO A 62 0.31 33.52 -11.65
C PRO A 62 0.44 34.26 -10.31
N GLY A 63 1.61 34.16 -9.68
CA GLY A 63 1.93 34.90 -8.46
C GLY A 63 1.67 34.16 -7.14
N GLN A 64 1.06 32.97 -7.13
CA GLN A 64 0.99 32.16 -5.92
C GLN A 64 2.20 31.21 -5.84
N LYS A 65 2.98 31.36 -4.75
CA LYS A 65 3.99 30.34 -4.42
C LYS A 65 3.28 29.06 -4.03
N PRO A 66 3.48 27.95 -4.75
CA PRO A 66 2.85 26.68 -4.39
C PRO A 66 3.39 26.18 -3.07
N LEU A 67 2.52 25.63 -2.21
CA LEU A 67 2.97 24.82 -1.09
C LEU A 67 3.70 23.61 -1.65
N SER A 68 4.89 23.34 -1.14
CA SER A 68 5.74 22.25 -1.64
C SER A 68 6.47 21.54 -0.50
N GLY A 69 6.92 20.31 -0.76
CA GLY A 69 7.67 19.52 0.20
C GLY A 69 8.55 18.49 -0.47
N ILE A 70 9.43 17.90 0.31
CA ILE A 70 10.30 16.81 -0.11
C ILE A 70 9.93 15.56 0.71
N PHE A 71 9.77 14.43 0.03
CA PHE A 71 9.48 13.18 0.71
C PHE A 71 10.68 12.68 1.51
N MET A 72 10.39 12.21 2.71
CA MET A 72 11.33 11.53 3.60
C MET A 72 10.77 10.15 3.94
N SER A 73 11.60 9.13 3.79
CA SER A 73 11.28 7.76 4.21
C SER A 73 11.08 7.67 5.72
N VAL A 74 10.34 6.67 6.18
CA VAL A 74 10.12 6.43 7.61
C VAL A 74 11.41 6.02 8.36
N GLY A 75 12.41 5.49 7.64
CA GLY A 75 13.73 5.17 8.22
C GLY A 75 13.83 3.78 8.86
N ASP A 76 12.92 2.87 8.54
CA ASP A 76 12.88 1.49 9.06
C ASP A 76 13.78 0.50 8.26
N GLY A 77 14.44 0.98 7.21
CA GLY A 77 15.30 0.18 6.33
C GLY A 77 14.56 -0.61 5.24
N PHE A 78 13.22 -0.64 5.26
CA PHE A 78 12.40 -1.39 4.31
C PHE A 78 11.53 -0.47 3.44
N HIS A 79 10.96 0.58 4.01
CA HIS A 79 10.08 1.49 3.32
C HIS A 79 10.84 2.74 2.88
N HIS A 80 10.96 2.90 1.56
CA HIS A 80 11.67 4.02 0.96
C HIS A 80 10.70 4.86 0.14
N VAL A 81 10.72 6.19 0.38
CA VAL A 81 9.99 7.16 -0.41
C VAL A 81 10.91 8.34 -0.70
N ALA A 82 10.91 8.80 -1.95
CA ALA A 82 11.69 9.95 -2.40
C ALA A 82 10.91 10.73 -3.46
N GLY A 83 11.35 11.95 -3.71
CA GLY A 83 10.76 12.86 -4.70
C GLY A 83 10.23 14.12 -4.05
N ASN A 84 9.58 14.95 -4.87
CA ASN A 84 9.01 16.22 -4.47
C ASN A 84 7.49 16.16 -4.55
N VAL A 85 6.84 17.02 -3.78
CA VAL A 85 5.39 17.18 -3.82
C VAL A 85 5.05 18.66 -3.80
N LYS A 86 4.00 19.05 -4.53
CA LYS A 86 3.49 20.42 -4.52
C LYS A 86 1.97 20.45 -4.71
N VAL A 87 1.35 21.47 -4.15
CA VAL A 87 -0.05 21.81 -4.40
C VAL A 87 -0.09 22.78 -5.56
N VAL A 88 -0.83 22.42 -6.60
CA VAL A 88 -1.04 23.27 -7.79
C VAL A 88 -2.49 23.72 -7.82
N SER A 89 -2.71 25.05 -7.81
CA SER A 89 -4.04 25.62 -8.02
C SER A 89 -4.28 25.78 -9.52
N LEU A 90 -5.43 25.30 -9.98
CA LEU A 90 -5.85 25.40 -11.36
C LEU A 90 -6.73 26.63 -11.58
N THR A 91 -6.85 27.10 -12.82
CA THR A 91 -7.62 28.30 -13.19
C THR A 91 -9.10 28.17 -12.94
N ASP A 92 -9.63 26.94 -12.84
CA ASP A 92 -11.03 26.66 -12.48
C ASP A 92 -11.28 26.68 -10.96
N GLY A 93 -10.25 27.01 -10.17
CA GLY A 93 -10.32 27.03 -8.70
C GLY A 93 -10.09 25.67 -8.03
N SER A 94 -9.94 24.60 -8.79
CA SER A 94 -9.61 23.29 -8.24
C SER A 94 -8.11 23.23 -7.84
N LYS A 95 -7.77 22.26 -7.00
CA LYS A 95 -6.39 22.02 -6.58
C LYS A 95 -6.00 20.58 -6.84
N ILE A 96 -4.75 20.39 -7.22
CA ILE A 96 -4.15 19.07 -7.33
C ILE A 96 -2.90 18.98 -6.45
N LEU A 97 -2.68 17.81 -5.89
CA LEU A 97 -1.42 17.39 -5.32
C LEU A 97 -0.61 16.72 -6.41
N ARG A 98 0.55 17.27 -6.74
CA ARG A 98 1.46 16.72 -7.73
C ARG A 98 2.68 16.12 -7.06
N LEU A 99 2.93 14.85 -7.32
CA LEU A 99 4.18 14.18 -7.01
C LEU A 99 5.11 14.29 -8.21
N GLU A 100 6.38 14.64 -7.99
CA GLU A 100 7.40 14.82 -9.05
C GLU A 100 8.66 14.01 -8.71
N ASN A 101 9.22 13.35 -9.75
CA ASN A 101 10.36 12.45 -9.58
C ASN A 101 10.14 11.43 -8.43
N PHE A 102 8.89 11.05 -8.27
CA PHE A 102 8.45 10.21 -7.17
C PHE A 102 9.00 8.80 -7.31
N LYS A 103 9.45 8.24 -6.18
CA LYS A 103 9.84 6.83 -6.05
C LYS A 103 9.38 6.32 -4.69
N SER A 104 8.83 5.10 -4.68
CA SER A 104 8.45 4.41 -3.45
C SER A 104 8.72 2.92 -3.57
N THR A 105 8.99 2.28 -2.44
CA THR A 105 8.83 0.82 -2.35
C THR A 105 7.38 0.45 -2.63
N ASN A 106 7.19 -0.74 -3.17
CA ASN A 106 5.86 -1.27 -3.44
C ASN A 106 5.22 -1.80 -2.16
N GLY A 107 3.89 -1.83 -2.18
CA GLY A 107 3.08 -2.46 -1.15
C GLY A 107 1.66 -2.73 -1.66
N PRO A 108 0.93 -3.65 -1.04
CA PRO A 108 -0.47 -3.84 -1.36
C PRO A 108 -1.26 -2.63 -0.86
N ASN A 109 -2.15 -2.10 -1.68
CA ASN A 109 -3.10 -1.05 -1.28
C ASN A 109 -2.46 0.22 -0.66
N VAL A 110 -1.42 0.76 -1.32
CA VAL A 110 -0.77 2.02 -0.92
C VAL A 110 -1.59 3.20 -1.39
N HIS A 111 -1.81 4.19 -0.52
CA HIS A 111 -2.61 5.38 -0.73
C HIS A 111 -1.81 6.67 -0.49
N VAL A 112 -2.29 7.77 -1.06
CA VAL A 112 -1.80 9.11 -0.83
C VAL A 112 -2.79 9.86 0.05
N TYR A 113 -2.35 10.33 1.22
CA TYR A 113 -3.18 11.09 2.15
C TYR A 113 -2.67 12.50 2.32
N LEU A 114 -3.58 13.45 2.56
CA LEU A 114 -3.30 14.73 3.21
C LEU A 114 -3.73 14.61 4.66
N SER A 115 -2.84 14.86 5.61
CA SER A 115 -3.07 14.64 7.03
C SER A 115 -2.59 15.79 7.89
N THR A 116 -3.11 15.85 9.12
CA THR A 116 -2.65 16.80 10.14
C THR A 116 -1.42 16.29 10.88
N ASP A 117 -1.16 15.00 10.83
CA ASP A 117 -0.04 14.35 11.51
C ASP A 117 0.46 13.13 10.72
N LYS A 118 1.54 12.50 11.20
CA LYS A 118 2.11 11.28 10.58
C LYS A 118 1.35 10.01 10.93
N ARG A 119 0.38 10.06 11.84
CA ARG A 119 -0.60 9.01 12.13
C ARG A 119 -1.93 9.51 11.59
N PRO A 120 -2.51 8.91 10.55
CA PRO A 120 -3.67 9.46 9.85
C PRO A 120 -4.93 9.38 10.74
N THR A 121 -5.02 10.26 11.77
CA THR A 121 -6.18 10.37 12.64
C THR A 121 -7.21 11.35 12.08
N ASP A 122 -6.74 12.46 11.47
CA ASP A 122 -7.54 13.43 10.72
C ASP A 122 -6.88 13.63 9.35
N TYR A 123 -7.44 13.01 8.32
CA TYR A 123 -6.85 12.95 6.98
C TYR A 123 -7.89 12.95 5.86
N VAL A 124 -7.43 13.31 4.68
CA VAL A 124 -8.16 13.21 3.41
C VAL A 124 -7.46 12.17 2.54
N ASP A 125 -8.16 11.09 2.18
CA ASP A 125 -7.65 10.05 1.28
C ASP A 125 -7.79 10.54 -0.16
N LEU A 126 -6.66 10.81 -0.84
CA LEU A 126 -6.64 11.26 -2.24
C LEU A 126 -6.71 10.08 -3.23
N GLY A 127 -6.73 8.86 -2.71
CA GLY A 127 -6.84 7.65 -3.49
C GLY A 127 -5.57 6.80 -3.51
N LYS A 128 -5.70 5.68 -4.22
CA LYS A 128 -4.61 4.69 -4.35
C LYS A 128 -3.43 5.29 -5.12
N LEU A 129 -2.21 4.97 -4.68
CA LEU A 129 -0.99 5.31 -5.39
C LEU A 129 -1.03 4.70 -6.80
N LYS A 130 -0.93 5.53 -7.84
CA LYS A 130 -1.07 5.13 -9.24
C LYS A 130 0.10 4.27 -9.73
N ALA A 131 1.30 4.62 -9.26
CA ALA A 131 2.54 3.92 -9.57
C ALA A 131 3.58 4.16 -8.49
N ASN A 132 4.54 3.25 -8.37
CA ASN A 132 5.65 3.43 -7.44
C ASN A 132 6.78 4.33 -7.99
N ASN A 133 6.69 4.75 -9.24
CA ASN A 133 7.65 5.68 -9.87
C ASN A 133 6.93 6.73 -10.73
N GLY A 134 7.57 7.89 -10.85
CA GLY A 134 7.25 8.93 -11.84
C GLY A 134 6.36 10.04 -11.32
N ASP A 135 5.82 10.83 -12.25
CA ASP A 135 5.05 12.03 -11.97
C ASP A 135 3.55 11.71 -11.93
N GLN A 136 2.88 12.12 -10.84
CA GLN A 136 1.48 11.76 -10.59
C GLN A 136 0.68 12.94 -10.06
N ASN A 137 -0.56 13.07 -10.48
CA ASN A 137 -1.48 14.12 -10.05
C ASN A 137 -2.66 13.50 -9.27
N TYR A 138 -3.03 14.10 -8.15
CA TYR A 138 -4.17 13.72 -7.33
C TYR A 138 -5.07 14.91 -7.14
N ILE A 139 -6.36 14.76 -7.42
CA ILE A 139 -7.35 15.81 -7.18
C ILE A 139 -7.53 15.99 -5.68
N ILE A 140 -7.38 17.23 -5.21
CA ILE A 140 -7.70 17.57 -3.82
C ILE A 140 -9.20 17.91 -3.78
N PRO A 141 -10.01 17.21 -2.95
CA PRO A 141 -11.44 17.51 -2.82
C PRO A 141 -11.66 18.99 -2.46
N SER A 142 -12.72 19.58 -3.03
CA SER A 142 -13.10 20.96 -2.71
C SER A 142 -13.38 21.10 -1.20
N GLY A 143 -12.99 22.23 -0.62
CA GLY A 143 -13.11 22.47 0.83
C GLY A 143 -12.01 21.86 1.69
N THR A 144 -11.05 21.13 1.10
CA THR A 144 -9.89 20.65 1.86
C THR A 144 -8.98 21.82 2.23
N ASP A 145 -8.76 22.02 3.52
CA ASP A 145 -7.79 22.96 4.04
C ASP A 145 -6.38 22.35 4.02
N VAL A 146 -5.62 22.70 2.98
CA VAL A 146 -4.25 22.20 2.77
C VAL A 146 -3.23 22.82 3.73
N THR A 147 -3.60 23.88 4.47
CA THR A 147 -2.74 24.45 5.50
C THR A 147 -2.89 23.70 6.82
N LYS A 148 -4.06 23.15 7.09
CA LYS A 148 -4.33 22.26 8.20
C LYS A 148 -3.83 20.84 7.92
N HIS A 149 -4.20 20.29 6.76
CA HIS A 149 -3.77 18.95 6.30
C HIS A 149 -2.50 19.08 5.46
N ASN A 150 -1.44 19.59 6.06
CA ASN A 150 -0.22 19.95 5.37
C ASN A 150 0.84 18.82 5.33
N ILE A 151 0.51 17.62 5.79
CA ILE A 151 1.41 16.48 5.74
C ILE A 151 0.91 15.49 4.70
N VAL A 152 1.71 15.27 3.66
CA VAL A 152 1.44 14.22 2.67
C VAL A 152 2.00 12.91 3.17
N LEU A 153 1.17 11.86 3.23
CA LEU A 153 1.57 10.52 3.64
C LEU A 153 1.48 9.55 2.47
N ILE A 154 2.47 8.69 2.35
CA ILE A 154 2.42 7.47 1.54
C ILE A 154 2.13 6.32 2.52
N TRP A 155 0.91 5.81 2.47
CA TRP A 155 0.33 4.96 3.51
C TRP A 155 -0.19 3.64 2.96
N CYS A 156 0.26 2.54 3.52
CA CYS A 156 -0.32 1.23 3.24
C CYS A 156 -1.57 1.02 4.09
N LYS A 157 -2.73 1.06 3.46
CA LYS A 157 -4.04 1.02 4.13
C LYS A 157 -4.32 -0.32 4.81
N ASP A 158 -3.96 -1.42 4.15
CA ASP A 158 -4.26 -2.77 4.64
C ASP A 158 -3.46 -3.14 5.89
N PHE A 159 -2.24 -2.63 6.01
CA PHE A 159 -1.37 -2.92 7.14
C PHE A 159 -1.19 -1.76 8.11
N SER A 160 -1.81 -0.61 7.83
CA SER A 160 -1.68 0.62 8.63
C SER A 160 -0.21 1.03 8.84
N VAL A 161 0.57 1.03 7.74
CA VAL A 161 2.01 1.32 7.74
C VAL A 161 2.31 2.58 6.95
N LEU A 162 3.09 3.49 7.56
CA LEU A 162 3.67 4.65 6.91
C LEU A 162 4.92 4.23 6.13
N PHE A 163 4.99 4.58 4.84
CA PHE A 163 6.19 4.40 4.02
C PHE A 163 7.09 5.64 4.06
N GLY A 164 6.47 6.80 4.03
CA GLY A 164 7.16 8.08 4.11
C GLY A 164 6.18 9.25 4.09
N SER A 165 6.70 10.45 4.33
CA SER A 165 5.89 11.67 4.41
C SER A 165 6.64 12.88 3.87
N ALA A 166 5.88 13.92 3.48
CA ALA A 166 6.39 15.24 3.16
C ALA A 166 5.57 16.31 3.88
N VAL A 167 6.21 17.36 4.36
CA VAL A 167 5.52 18.53 4.92
C VAL A 167 5.43 19.60 3.84
N LEU A 168 4.24 20.10 3.58
CA LEU A 168 3.96 21.21 2.67
C LEU A 168 4.23 22.55 3.38
N ILE A 169 5.13 23.36 2.82
CA ILE A 169 5.55 24.69 3.32
C ILE A 169 5.61 25.71 2.19
#